data_ebd287e8caf2582befd3bcec7765e92e
#
_entry.id   ebd287e8caf2582befd3bcec7765e92e
#
_cell.length_a   1.000
_cell.length_b   1.000
_cell.length_c   1.000
_cell.angle_alpha   90.00
_cell.angle_beta   90.00
_cell.angle_gamma   90.00
#
_symmetry.space_group_name_H-M   'P 1'
#
loop_
_entity.id
_entity.type
_entity.pdbx_description
1 polymer ?
#
loop_
_entity_poly.entity_id
_entity_poly.type
_entity_poly.pdbx_seq_one_letter_code
_entity_poly.pdbx_strand_id
1 'polypeptide(L)'
;MTSTFWSALLFDALWSGVAATGFAVLFNTPRRLLGICFLIGAVSHACRAALMKLGWLGVEAGTLAAATVIGFSALAFARRMRVPVIAFALPSAIPMVPGALAFKAMLGMLQLVAGSGATDPALAVAALVAAAKTALILAAIVIGGGSPSMVFRQEDRAEVGGD
;
A
#
# COMPACT_ATOMS: atom_id res chain seq x y z
N MET A 1 9.59 -17.89 -21.01
CA MET A 1 9.11 -17.56 -19.63
C MET A 1 9.48 -16.15 -19.17
N THR A 2 10.60 -15.58 -19.61
CA THR A 2 11.03 -14.22 -19.20
C THR A 2 10.18 -13.09 -19.79
N SER A 3 9.76 -13.15 -21.04
CA SER A 3 8.94 -12.11 -21.68
C SER A 3 7.58 -11.91 -21.00
N THR A 4 6.93 -12.99 -20.61
CA THR A 4 5.61 -12.96 -19.91
C THR A 4 5.73 -12.38 -18.50
N PHE A 5 6.86 -12.60 -17.82
CA PHE A 5 7.11 -12.01 -16.49
C PHE A 5 7.24 -10.49 -16.58
N TRP A 6 8.09 -10.00 -17.49
CA TRP A 6 8.32 -8.56 -17.65
C TRP A 6 7.10 -7.82 -18.16
N SER A 7 6.37 -8.39 -19.12
CA SER A 7 5.13 -7.77 -19.62
C SER A 7 4.07 -7.67 -18.53
N ALA A 8 3.88 -8.70 -17.71
CA ALA A 8 2.93 -8.66 -16.60
C ALA A 8 3.34 -7.65 -15.51
N LEU A 9 4.65 -7.51 -15.26
CA LEU A 9 5.16 -6.53 -14.28
C LEU A 9 4.96 -5.09 -14.77
N LEU A 10 5.27 -4.83 -16.04
CA LEU A 10 5.06 -3.52 -16.66
C LEU A 10 3.58 -3.14 -16.73
N PHE A 11 2.71 -4.10 -17.04
CA PHE A 11 1.27 -3.89 -17.07
C PHE A 11 0.72 -3.55 -15.68
N ASP A 12 1.13 -4.30 -14.66
CA ASP A 12 0.76 -4.03 -13.26
C ASP A 12 1.27 -2.65 -12.79
N ALA A 13 2.52 -2.31 -13.09
CA ALA A 13 3.09 -1.00 -12.79
C ALA A 13 2.32 0.14 -13.45
N LEU A 14 2.00 0.01 -14.74
CA LEU A 14 1.27 1.03 -15.49
C LEU A 14 -0.11 1.30 -14.87
N TRP A 15 -0.90 0.25 -14.66
CA TRP A 15 -2.25 0.39 -14.12
C TRP A 15 -2.26 0.88 -12.67
N SER A 16 -1.28 0.46 -11.87
CA SER A 16 -1.13 0.98 -10.50
C SER A 16 -0.74 2.45 -10.49
N GLY A 17 0.11 2.90 -11.43
CA GLY A 17 0.42 4.31 -11.61
C GLY A 17 -0.81 5.14 -12.05
N VAL A 18 -1.61 4.61 -12.97
CA VAL A 18 -2.89 5.24 -13.39
C VAL A 18 -3.83 5.35 -12.20
N ALA A 19 -4.00 4.27 -11.42
CA ALA A 19 -4.85 4.27 -10.22
C ALA A 19 -4.37 5.30 -9.19
N ALA A 20 -3.05 5.34 -8.88
CA ALA A 20 -2.47 6.32 -7.97
C ALA A 20 -2.72 7.75 -8.44
N THR A 21 -2.62 8.01 -9.76
CA THR A 21 -2.94 9.32 -10.34
C THR A 21 -4.42 9.66 -10.19
N GLY A 22 -5.31 8.70 -10.41
CA GLY A 22 -6.76 8.86 -10.22
C GLY A 22 -7.08 9.26 -8.77
N PHE A 23 -6.49 8.58 -7.78
CA PHE A 23 -6.65 8.94 -6.37
C PHE A 23 -6.02 10.30 -6.06
N ALA A 24 -4.88 10.65 -6.66
CA ALA A 24 -4.29 11.97 -6.49
C ALA A 24 -5.21 13.09 -7.00
N VAL A 25 -5.91 12.88 -8.12
CA VAL A 25 -6.94 13.80 -8.62
C VAL A 25 -8.12 13.87 -7.65
N LEU A 26 -8.59 12.73 -7.14
CA LEU A 26 -9.69 12.67 -6.17
C LEU A 26 -9.37 13.45 -4.89
N PHE A 27 -8.12 13.42 -4.42
CA PHE A 27 -7.65 14.19 -3.25
C PHE A 27 -7.25 15.63 -3.58
N ASN A 28 -7.61 16.11 -4.76
CA ASN A 28 -7.30 17.47 -5.19
C ASN A 28 -5.81 17.82 -5.15
N THR A 29 -4.96 16.84 -5.44
CA THR A 29 -3.51 17.04 -5.52
C THR A 29 -3.17 17.96 -6.70
N PRO A 30 -2.30 18.96 -6.54
CA PRO A 30 -1.91 19.89 -7.62
C PRO A 30 -1.40 19.14 -8.86
N ARG A 31 -1.83 19.56 -10.05
CA ARG A 31 -1.51 18.89 -11.33
C ARG A 31 -0.02 18.61 -11.54
N ARG A 32 0.85 19.52 -11.06
CA ARG A 32 2.31 19.38 -11.12
C ARG A 32 2.86 18.17 -10.35
N LEU A 33 2.09 17.61 -9.41
CA LEU A 33 2.50 16.49 -8.57
C LEU A 33 1.98 15.14 -9.10
N LEU A 34 1.02 15.13 -10.03
CA LEU A 34 0.36 13.91 -10.51
C LEU A 34 1.34 12.92 -11.14
N GLY A 35 2.30 13.41 -11.93
CA GLY A 35 3.33 12.55 -12.53
C GLY A 35 4.22 11.85 -11.50
N ILE A 36 4.46 12.50 -10.36
CA ILE A 36 5.23 11.89 -9.26
C ILE A 36 4.37 10.84 -8.53
N CYS A 37 3.08 11.09 -8.31
CA CYS A 37 2.16 10.11 -7.76
C CYS A 37 2.07 8.87 -8.66
N PHE A 38 1.99 9.07 -9.99
CA PHE A 38 2.06 7.98 -10.95
C PHE A 38 3.33 7.15 -10.78
N LEU A 39 4.49 7.80 -10.76
CA LEU A 39 5.79 7.14 -10.67
C LEU A 39 5.94 6.34 -9.37
N ILE A 40 5.60 6.95 -8.23
CA ILE A 40 5.66 6.28 -6.91
C ILE A 40 4.72 5.08 -6.89
N GLY A 41 3.48 5.22 -7.35
CA GLY A 41 2.51 4.14 -7.42
C GLY A 41 2.98 2.99 -8.32
N ALA A 42 3.48 3.31 -9.52
CA ALA A 42 3.98 2.33 -10.47
C ALA A 42 5.19 1.54 -9.93
N VAL A 43 6.21 2.25 -9.41
CA VAL A 43 7.45 1.62 -8.92
C VAL A 43 7.19 0.77 -7.69
N SER A 44 6.43 1.26 -6.73
CA SER A 44 6.15 0.52 -5.49
C SER A 44 5.32 -0.73 -5.75
N HIS A 45 4.34 -0.65 -6.64
CA HIS A 45 3.52 -1.81 -7.02
C HIS A 45 4.33 -2.84 -7.81
N ALA A 46 5.16 -2.39 -8.74
CA ALA A 46 6.09 -3.26 -9.46
C ALA A 46 7.06 -3.98 -8.50
N CYS A 47 7.58 -3.27 -7.50
CA CYS A 47 8.43 -3.85 -6.46
C CYS A 47 7.68 -4.97 -5.70
N ARG A 48 6.45 -4.70 -5.24
CA ARG A 48 5.59 -5.71 -4.60
C ARG A 48 5.37 -6.93 -5.50
N ALA A 49 4.94 -6.69 -6.73
CA ALA A 49 4.64 -7.76 -7.68
C ALA A 49 5.88 -8.60 -8.01
N ALA A 50 7.06 -7.98 -8.14
CA ALA A 50 8.32 -8.67 -8.35
C ALA A 50 8.68 -9.57 -7.17
N LEU A 51 8.64 -9.05 -5.94
CA LEU A 51 8.96 -9.80 -4.73
C LEU A 51 8.04 -11.01 -4.52
N MET A 52 6.75 -10.84 -4.81
CA MET A 52 5.78 -11.94 -4.73
C MET A 52 5.99 -12.99 -5.83
N LYS A 53 6.24 -12.57 -7.08
CA LYS A 53 6.44 -13.48 -8.20
C LYS A 53 7.76 -14.26 -8.12
N LEU A 54 8.78 -13.69 -7.50
CA LEU A 54 10.04 -14.37 -7.21
C LEU A 54 9.92 -15.37 -6.04
N GLY A 55 8.77 -15.42 -5.37
CA GLY A 55 8.53 -16.31 -4.23
C GLY A 55 9.29 -15.92 -2.95
N TRP A 56 9.87 -14.74 -2.89
CA TRP A 56 10.66 -14.29 -1.75
C TRP A 56 9.79 -13.85 -0.58
N LEU A 57 8.64 -13.23 -0.87
CA LEU A 57 7.76 -12.67 0.17
C LEU A 57 6.30 -12.99 -0.11
N GLY A 58 5.54 -13.22 0.96
CA GLY A 58 4.09 -13.26 0.92
C GLY A 58 3.47 -11.88 0.65
N VAL A 59 2.15 -11.82 0.51
CA VAL A 59 1.41 -10.58 0.21
C VAL A 59 1.64 -9.51 1.27
N GLU A 60 1.67 -9.90 2.53
CA GLU A 60 1.81 -9.01 3.68
C GLU A 60 3.20 -8.36 3.72
N ALA A 61 4.25 -9.20 3.65
CA ALA A 61 5.64 -8.72 3.66
C ALA A 61 6.00 -7.97 2.36
N GLY A 62 5.49 -8.41 1.21
CA GLY A 62 5.63 -7.70 -0.05
C GLY A 62 4.98 -6.32 -0.02
N THR A 63 3.82 -6.20 0.66
CA THR A 63 3.16 -4.91 0.86
C THR A 63 3.95 -4.01 1.80
N LEU A 64 4.54 -4.55 2.87
CA LEU A 64 5.41 -3.79 3.77
C LEU A 64 6.61 -3.19 3.02
N ALA A 65 7.31 -4.01 2.23
CA ALA A 65 8.43 -3.55 1.41
C ALA A 65 8.02 -2.44 0.43
N ALA A 66 6.92 -2.64 -0.30
CA ALA A 66 6.41 -1.65 -1.24
C ALA A 66 5.94 -0.36 -0.55
N ALA A 67 5.27 -0.46 0.60
CA ALA A 67 4.86 0.70 1.39
C ALA A 67 6.08 1.49 1.91
N THR A 68 7.17 0.80 2.27
CA THR A 68 8.44 1.44 2.61
C THR A 68 9.01 2.22 1.42
N VAL A 69 8.98 1.66 0.21
CA VAL A 69 9.38 2.37 -1.01
C VAL A 69 8.51 3.61 -1.23
N ILE A 70 7.17 3.52 -1.02
CA ILE A 70 6.29 4.70 -1.07
C ILE A 70 6.74 5.75 -0.06
N GLY A 71 6.96 5.37 1.19
CA GLY A 71 7.34 6.28 2.27
C GLY A 71 8.62 7.05 1.96
N PHE A 72 9.70 6.35 1.58
CA PHE A 72 10.97 6.98 1.22
C PHE A 72 10.86 7.88 -0.01
N SER A 73 10.20 7.41 -1.06
CA SER A 73 10.00 8.19 -2.28
C SER A 73 9.15 9.43 -2.02
N ALA A 74 8.04 9.29 -1.29
CA ALA A 74 7.18 10.40 -0.91
C ALA A 74 7.91 11.45 -0.08
N LEU A 75 8.73 11.03 0.90
CA LEU A 75 9.53 11.92 1.72
C LEU A 75 10.57 12.68 0.89
N ALA A 76 11.29 11.99 -0.01
CA ALA A 76 12.30 12.59 -0.87
C ALA A 76 11.70 13.67 -1.77
N PHE A 77 10.58 13.37 -2.44
CA PHE A 77 9.90 14.34 -3.31
C PHE A 77 9.23 15.47 -2.52
N ALA A 78 8.64 15.17 -1.36
CA ALA A 78 8.02 16.15 -0.49
C ALA A 78 9.01 17.22 -0.02
N ARG A 79 10.20 16.79 0.43
CA ARG A 79 11.30 17.69 0.83
C ARG A 79 11.75 18.57 -0.35
N ARG A 80 11.95 17.97 -1.53
CA ARG A 80 12.40 18.69 -2.73
C ARG A 80 11.37 19.70 -3.23
N MET A 81 10.08 19.38 -3.13
CA MET A 81 8.99 20.23 -3.65
C MET A 81 8.35 21.11 -2.57
N ARG A 82 8.79 20.98 -1.30
CA ARG A 82 8.24 21.71 -0.16
C ARG A 82 6.72 21.56 -0.02
N VAL A 83 6.26 20.31 -0.13
CA VAL A 83 4.84 19.93 0.04
C VAL A 83 4.71 18.83 1.11
N PRO A 84 3.53 18.66 1.73
CA PRO A 84 3.32 17.59 2.70
C PRO A 84 3.55 16.20 2.09
N VAL A 85 4.20 15.31 2.84
CA VAL A 85 4.49 13.91 2.42
C VAL A 85 3.20 13.17 2.03
N ILE A 86 2.11 13.45 2.74
CA ILE A 86 0.80 12.81 2.53
C ILE A 86 0.25 13.04 1.11
N ALA A 87 0.63 14.14 0.45
CA ALA A 87 0.20 14.45 -0.91
C ALA A 87 0.69 13.42 -1.94
N PHE A 88 1.78 12.72 -1.65
CA PHE A 88 2.32 11.63 -2.47
C PHE A 88 2.02 10.26 -1.90
N ALA A 89 2.20 10.10 -0.57
CA ALA A 89 2.11 8.80 0.08
C ALA A 89 0.70 8.22 0.00
N LEU A 90 -0.33 9.02 0.30
CA LEU A 90 -1.70 8.55 0.36
C LEU A 90 -2.22 8.03 -0.99
N PRO A 91 -2.19 8.81 -2.10
CA PRO A 91 -2.71 8.34 -3.37
C PRO A 91 -1.92 7.14 -3.93
N SER A 92 -0.62 7.05 -3.65
CA SER A 92 0.22 5.94 -4.10
C SER A 92 -0.01 4.64 -3.30
N ALA A 93 -0.46 4.73 -2.05
CA ALA A 93 -0.71 3.57 -1.19
C ALA A 93 -2.08 2.93 -1.42
N ILE A 94 -3.10 3.69 -1.80
CA ILE A 94 -4.49 3.20 -1.94
C ILE A 94 -4.64 2.03 -2.90
N PRO A 95 -3.95 1.95 -4.06
CA PRO A 95 -4.04 0.78 -4.92
C PRO A 95 -3.61 -0.54 -4.26
N MET A 96 -2.87 -0.48 -3.14
CA MET A 96 -2.45 -1.66 -2.37
C MET A 96 -3.46 -2.10 -1.30
N VAL A 97 -4.48 -1.30 -1.03
CA VAL A 97 -5.52 -1.63 -0.04
C VAL A 97 -6.26 -2.90 -0.47
N PRO A 98 -6.38 -3.91 0.41
CA PRO A 98 -6.95 -5.21 0.04
C PRO A 98 -8.48 -5.20 0.09
N GLY A 99 -9.13 -4.37 -0.75
CA GLY A 99 -10.58 -4.18 -0.74
C GLY A 99 -11.38 -5.47 -0.92
N ALA A 100 -10.93 -6.36 -1.80
CA ALA A 100 -11.59 -7.64 -2.03
C ALA A 100 -11.53 -8.58 -0.80
N LEU A 101 -10.42 -8.58 -0.06
CA LEU A 101 -10.29 -9.34 1.18
C LEU A 101 -11.15 -8.74 2.29
N ALA A 102 -11.16 -7.41 2.42
CA ALA A 102 -12.00 -6.70 3.38
C ALA A 102 -13.49 -6.98 3.12
N PHE A 103 -13.90 -6.94 1.86
CA PHE A 103 -15.28 -7.25 1.47
C PHE A 103 -15.65 -8.71 1.78
N LYS A 104 -14.78 -9.69 1.49
CA LYS A 104 -15.00 -11.09 1.84
C LYS A 104 -15.11 -11.29 3.35
N ALA A 105 -14.26 -10.64 4.13
CA ALA A 105 -14.33 -10.69 5.59
C ALA A 105 -15.67 -10.16 6.10
N MET A 106 -16.10 -9.00 5.60
CA MET A 106 -17.37 -8.38 5.98
C MET A 106 -18.56 -9.25 5.63
N LEU A 107 -18.63 -9.77 4.40
CA LEU A 107 -19.71 -10.67 3.98
C LEU A 107 -19.77 -11.95 4.82
N GLY A 108 -18.62 -12.58 5.06
CA GLY A 108 -18.55 -13.79 5.89
C GLY A 108 -19.02 -13.53 7.32
N MET A 109 -18.59 -12.43 7.92
CA MET A 109 -19.07 -12.00 9.25
C MET A 109 -20.58 -11.74 9.26
N LEU A 110 -21.09 -11.05 8.24
CA LEU A 110 -22.53 -10.76 8.14
C LEU A 110 -23.37 -12.05 8.02
N GLN A 111 -22.92 -13.02 7.23
CA GLN A 111 -23.59 -14.31 7.09
C GLN A 111 -23.62 -15.10 8.39
N LEU A 112 -22.53 -15.06 9.18
CA LEU A 112 -22.46 -15.67 10.50
C LEU A 112 -23.44 -15.02 11.48
N VAL A 113 -23.49 -13.68 11.51
CA VAL A 113 -24.39 -12.94 12.40
C VAL A 113 -25.85 -13.10 12.00
N ALA A 114 -26.16 -13.12 10.69
CA ALA A 114 -27.52 -13.33 10.18
C ALA A 114 -28.04 -14.76 10.36
N GLY A 115 -27.22 -15.68 10.87
CA GLY A 115 -27.61 -17.06 11.12
C GLY A 115 -27.65 -17.97 9.89
N SER A 116 -27.47 -17.42 8.68
CA SER A 116 -27.45 -18.19 7.43
C SER A 116 -26.20 -19.08 7.28
N GLY A 117 -25.13 -18.80 8.03
CA GLY A 117 -23.87 -19.54 8.04
C GLY A 117 -23.43 -20.00 9.43
N ALA A 118 -24.29 -19.88 10.45
CA ALA A 118 -23.91 -20.14 11.85
C ALA A 118 -23.48 -21.59 12.13
N THR A 119 -23.82 -22.53 11.25
CA THR A 119 -23.47 -23.96 11.36
C THR A 119 -22.29 -24.37 10.50
N ASP A 120 -21.72 -23.45 9.70
CA ASP A 120 -20.58 -23.75 8.81
C ASP A 120 -19.26 -23.24 9.41
N PRO A 121 -18.44 -24.11 10.05
CA PRO A 121 -17.14 -23.73 10.58
C PRO A 121 -16.17 -23.25 9.51
N ALA A 122 -16.29 -23.73 8.28
CA ALA A 122 -15.40 -23.35 7.19
C ALA A 122 -15.63 -21.88 6.79
N LEU A 123 -16.87 -21.42 6.79
CA LEU A 123 -17.21 -20.01 6.55
C LEU A 123 -16.63 -19.12 7.64
N ALA A 124 -16.73 -19.51 8.91
CA ALA A 124 -16.19 -18.75 10.03
C ALA A 124 -14.66 -18.61 9.92
N VAL A 125 -13.95 -19.70 9.65
CA VAL A 125 -12.51 -19.70 9.45
C VAL A 125 -12.12 -18.81 8.26
N ALA A 126 -12.81 -18.94 7.13
CA ALA A 126 -12.53 -18.14 5.94
C ALA A 126 -12.72 -16.63 6.18
N ALA A 127 -13.77 -16.24 6.89
CA ALA A 127 -14.03 -14.84 7.27
C ALA A 127 -12.94 -14.30 8.19
N LEU A 128 -12.54 -15.05 9.23
CA LEU A 128 -11.48 -14.66 10.14
C LEU A 128 -10.12 -14.54 9.46
N VAL A 129 -9.77 -15.48 8.59
CA VAL A 129 -8.52 -15.44 7.81
C VAL A 129 -8.50 -14.22 6.89
N ALA A 130 -9.62 -13.92 6.21
CA ALA A 130 -9.73 -12.74 5.37
C ALA A 130 -9.60 -11.44 6.17
N ALA A 131 -10.21 -11.37 7.36
CA ALA A 131 -10.11 -10.22 8.26
C ALA A 131 -8.67 -10.03 8.77
N ALA A 132 -8.02 -11.11 9.24
CA ALA A 132 -6.65 -11.08 9.72
C ALA A 132 -5.67 -10.63 8.61
N LYS A 133 -5.77 -11.18 7.40
CA LYS A 133 -4.96 -10.75 6.26
C LYS A 133 -5.19 -9.29 5.90
N THR A 134 -6.44 -8.82 5.91
CA THR A 134 -6.76 -7.42 5.67
C THR A 134 -6.09 -6.52 6.71
N ALA A 135 -6.19 -6.85 7.98
CA ALA A 135 -5.58 -6.09 9.08
C ALA A 135 -4.04 -6.05 8.95
N LEU A 136 -3.41 -7.18 8.64
CA LEU A 136 -1.95 -7.26 8.45
C LEU A 136 -1.48 -6.42 7.26
N ILE A 137 -2.20 -6.46 6.14
CA ILE A 137 -1.85 -5.67 4.95
C ILE A 137 -2.02 -4.16 5.24
N LEU A 138 -3.09 -3.75 5.92
CA LEU A 138 -3.28 -2.36 6.32
C LEU A 138 -2.21 -1.89 7.30
N ALA A 139 -1.87 -2.71 8.29
CA ALA A 139 -0.76 -2.44 9.20
C ALA A 139 0.58 -2.30 8.45
N ALA A 140 0.85 -3.17 7.48
CA ALA A 140 2.03 -3.10 6.63
C ALA A 140 2.10 -1.79 5.82
N ILE A 141 0.97 -1.32 5.29
CA ILE A 141 0.90 -0.02 4.58
C ILE A 141 1.22 1.14 5.52
N VAL A 142 0.63 1.15 6.72
CA VAL A 142 0.82 2.25 7.69
C VAL A 142 2.26 2.26 8.22
N ILE A 143 2.78 1.10 8.64
CA ILE A 143 4.13 0.98 9.18
C ILE A 143 5.18 1.28 8.11
N GLY A 144 5.06 0.66 6.93
CA GLY A 144 6.00 0.87 5.83
C GLY A 144 5.99 2.31 5.34
N GLY A 145 4.81 2.87 5.07
CA GLY A 145 4.66 4.25 4.59
C GLY A 145 5.07 5.30 5.62
N GLY A 146 4.89 5.02 6.92
CA GLY A 146 5.25 5.91 8.02
C GLY A 146 6.70 5.79 8.50
N SER A 147 7.38 4.67 8.21
CA SER A 147 8.73 4.40 8.72
C SER A 147 9.76 5.49 8.40
N PRO A 148 9.84 6.10 7.22
CA PRO A 148 10.84 7.12 6.94
C PRO A 148 10.63 8.40 7.74
N SER A 149 9.39 8.78 7.98
CA SER A 149 9.07 9.97 8.77
C SER A 149 9.43 9.80 10.25
N MET A 150 9.39 8.57 10.76
CA MET A 150 9.81 8.25 12.12
C MET A 150 11.33 8.33 12.28
N VAL A 151 12.07 7.80 11.30
CA VAL A 151 13.54 7.80 11.32
C VAL A 151 14.09 9.22 11.26
N PHE A 152 13.62 10.03 10.32
CA PHE A 152 14.14 11.40 10.14
C PHE A 152 13.62 12.43 11.14
N ARG A 153 12.51 12.16 11.85
CA ARG A 153 12.05 13.03 12.93
C ARG A 153 12.89 12.96 14.17
N GLN A 154 13.68 11.90 14.36
CA GLN A 154 14.61 11.77 15.47
C GLN A 154 15.86 12.62 15.28
N GLU A 155 16.31 12.80 14.04
CA GLU A 155 17.49 13.63 13.73
C GLU A 155 17.21 15.12 14.03
N ASP A 156 16.05 15.65 13.63
CA ASP A 156 15.67 17.04 13.90
C ASP A 156 15.55 17.34 15.42
N ARG A 157 15.22 16.35 16.24
CA ARG A 157 15.14 16.51 17.69
C ARG A 157 16.50 16.42 18.38
N ALA A 158 17.45 15.68 17.84
CA ALA A 158 18.78 15.57 18.38
C ALA A 158 19.60 16.86 18.17
N GLU A 159 19.35 17.57 17.05
CA GLU A 159 20.01 18.86 16.77
C GLU A 159 19.45 20.02 17.61
N VAL A 160 18.19 20.01 17.98
CA VAL A 160 17.53 21.07 18.79
C VAL A 160 17.78 20.90 20.30
N GLY A 161 18.16 19.72 20.76
CA GLY A 161 18.40 19.41 22.19
C GLY A 161 19.88 19.47 22.63
N GLY A 162 20.79 19.96 21.76
CA GLY A 162 22.21 19.99 21.98
C GLY A 162 22.80 21.36 22.39
N ASP A 163 21.95 22.35 22.75
CA ASP A 163 22.36 23.67 23.26
C ASP A 163 22.15 23.78 24.78
#